data_0da88720cedaa0787a87ad9d02a94965
#
_entry.id   0da88720cedaa0787a87ad9d02a94965
#
_cell.length_a   1.000
_cell.length_b   1.000
_cell.length_c   1.000
_cell.angle_alpha   90.00
_cell.angle_beta   90.00
_cell.angle_gamma   90.00
#
_symmetry.space_group_name_H-M   'P 1'
#
loop_
_entity.id
_entity.type
_entity.pdbx_description
1 polymer ?
#
loop_
_entity_poly.entity_id
_entity_poly.type
_entity_poly.pdbx_seq_one_letter_code
_entity_poly.pdbx_strand_id
1 'polypeptide(L)'
;MNGFLASILAWLNGAKQTVGQRDFLGLTLYTSADLEEYAFPKACKTALMERIKCDSYMLTFMEPSYRGTLHNDTLTDSICDNGCGYSLSLWFNSVNQNCAGYNITGAVPPMLGGRLWAAYNETCIKDTKTGEYCNDVIDSFTLVDSIDSMPESEMCSYCYVERLQMMQRTPYSVYDEYYQTVLKTVHERCGLTGPTDIPPSPITLPEQEEPICLSGTKLTTVEGDTCDSIAQTNGLSSAALYMGNQDQIYNCSKIEANLNLWLPLPCGQTYVLQPDDTCTSIESATSLQVGDLRAFNPWISFACDNLHIA
;
A
#
# COMPACT_ATOMS: atom_id res chain seq x y z
N MET A 1 -2.68 14.27 -1.12
CA MET A 1 -2.57 13.07 -1.96
C MET A 1 -2.39 13.36 -3.45
N ASN A 2 -2.55 14.59 -3.96
CA ASN A 2 -2.50 14.89 -5.41
C ASN A 2 -1.12 15.37 -5.93
N GLY A 3 -0.13 15.57 -5.08
CA GLY A 3 1.19 16.06 -5.52
C GLY A 3 2.17 14.96 -5.94
N PHE A 4 2.06 13.77 -5.36
CA PHE A 4 3.00 12.66 -5.59
C PHE A 4 2.80 11.96 -6.94
N LEU A 5 1.54 11.83 -7.40
CA LEU A 5 1.22 11.25 -8.71
C LEU A 5 1.66 12.13 -9.89
N ALA A 6 1.66 13.46 -9.70
CA ALA A 6 2.08 14.38 -10.76
C ALA A 6 3.60 14.31 -11.05
N SER A 7 4.43 14.06 -10.04
CA SER A 7 5.88 13.94 -10.22
C SER A 7 6.28 12.65 -10.94
N ILE A 8 5.60 11.53 -10.66
CA ILE A 8 5.88 10.24 -11.33
C ILE A 8 5.47 10.27 -12.81
N LEU A 9 4.33 10.91 -13.14
CA LEU A 9 3.87 11.04 -14.52
C LEU A 9 4.74 11.98 -15.37
N ALA A 10 5.38 12.97 -14.79
CA ALA A 10 6.31 13.86 -15.50
C ALA A 10 7.57 13.10 -16.00
N TRP A 11 8.01 12.07 -15.28
CA TRP A 11 9.15 11.23 -15.67
C TRP A 11 8.86 10.34 -16.87
N LEU A 12 7.65 9.83 -17.01
CA LEU A 12 7.25 8.98 -18.15
C LEU A 12 7.13 9.77 -19.46
N ASN A 13 6.89 11.08 -19.42
CA ASN A 13 6.78 11.89 -20.61
C ASN A 13 8.11 12.47 -21.13
N GLY A 14 9.20 12.38 -20.36
CA GLY A 14 10.54 12.84 -20.76
C GLY A 14 11.34 11.85 -21.60
N ALA A 15 10.93 10.60 -21.73
CA ALA A 15 11.68 9.53 -22.39
C ALA A 15 11.32 9.32 -23.87
N LYS A 16 10.97 10.38 -24.62
CA LYS A 16 11.05 10.35 -26.09
C LYS A 16 12.47 10.73 -26.54
N GLN A 17 13.43 9.85 -26.31
CA GLN A 17 14.73 9.97 -26.95
C GLN A 17 14.83 8.95 -28.10
N THR A 18 15.12 9.49 -29.26
CA THR A 18 15.53 8.76 -30.48
C THR A 18 16.62 7.75 -30.17
N VAL A 19 16.40 6.52 -30.64
CA VAL A 19 17.34 5.41 -30.58
C VAL A 19 18.60 5.74 -31.38
N GLY A 20 19.57 6.34 -30.69
CA GLY A 20 20.97 6.26 -31.06
C GLY A 20 21.60 5.35 -29.98
N GLN A 21 22.29 4.32 -30.47
CA GLN A 21 23.00 3.35 -29.66
C GLN A 21 24.00 4.07 -28.74
N ARG A 22 23.52 4.51 -27.54
CA ARG A 22 24.38 4.90 -26.43
C ARG A 22 24.48 3.70 -25.55
N ASP A 23 25.71 3.28 -25.26
CA ASP A 23 25.93 2.27 -24.24
C ASP A 23 25.12 2.66 -22.98
N PHE A 24 24.14 1.87 -22.64
CA PHE A 24 23.33 2.12 -21.46
C PHE A 24 24.21 1.94 -20.22
N LEU A 25 24.58 3.04 -19.60
CA LEU A 25 25.54 3.06 -18.48
C LEU A 25 24.91 2.63 -17.14
N GLY A 26 23.68 2.14 -17.14
CA GLY A 26 22.92 1.79 -15.94
C GLY A 26 21.94 2.89 -15.51
N LEU A 27 21.17 2.61 -14.47
CA LEU A 27 20.12 3.47 -13.91
C LEU A 27 20.53 4.06 -12.55
N THR A 28 19.90 5.17 -12.17
CA THR A 28 19.97 5.74 -10.82
C THR A 28 18.55 5.88 -10.28
N LEU A 29 18.35 5.58 -9.00
CA LEU A 29 17.03 5.65 -8.38
C LEU A 29 16.73 7.03 -7.80
N TYR A 30 17.76 7.75 -7.40
CA TYR A 30 17.65 9.09 -6.84
C TYR A 30 18.66 10.03 -7.48
N THR A 31 18.24 11.27 -7.71
CA THR A 31 19.12 12.35 -8.16
C THR A 31 19.48 13.26 -6.98
N SER A 32 20.43 14.17 -7.17
CA SER A 32 20.77 15.17 -6.14
C SER A 32 19.57 16.05 -5.78
N ALA A 33 18.71 16.37 -6.76
CA ALA A 33 17.51 17.18 -6.56
C ALA A 33 16.48 16.46 -5.68
N ASP A 34 16.29 15.15 -5.87
CA ASP A 34 15.35 14.34 -5.08
C ASP A 34 15.77 14.28 -3.60
N LEU A 35 17.03 14.47 -3.31
CA LEU A 35 17.61 14.35 -1.97
C LEU A 35 17.95 15.70 -1.31
N GLU A 36 17.65 16.81 -1.96
CA GLU A 36 18.05 18.15 -1.49
C GLU A 36 17.37 18.50 -0.16
N GLU A 37 16.08 18.23 -0.05
CA GLU A 37 15.28 18.53 1.14
C GLU A 37 15.56 17.64 2.36
N TYR A 38 16.28 16.51 2.15
CA TYR A 38 16.56 15.56 3.23
C TYR A 38 17.92 15.87 3.90
N ALA A 39 17.91 15.94 5.22
CA ALA A 39 19.12 16.14 6.04
C ALA A 39 19.95 14.84 6.18
N PHE A 40 20.14 14.11 5.07
CA PHE A 40 20.92 12.88 5.07
C PHE A 40 22.44 13.17 5.13
N PRO A 41 23.22 12.31 5.81
CA PRO A 41 24.67 12.33 5.72
C PRO A 41 25.15 12.19 4.28
N LYS A 42 26.32 12.76 3.98
CA LYS A 42 26.90 12.66 2.63
C LYS A 42 27.04 11.21 2.15
N ALA A 43 27.42 10.28 3.05
CA ALA A 43 27.56 8.86 2.72
C ALA A 43 26.21 8.25 2.26
N CYS A 44 25.11 8.56 2.96
CA CYS A 44 23.79 8.10 2.58
C CYS A 44 23.36 8.68 1.22
N LYS A 45 23.49 10.00 1.01
CA LYS A 45 23.20 10.63 -0.29
C LYS A 45 24.02 10.00 -1.43
N THR A 46 25.31 9.75 -1.20
CA THR A 46 26.18 9.09 -2.18
C THR A 46 25.69 7.68 -2.50
N ALA A 47 25.35 6.87 -1.48
CA ALA A 47 24.83 5.52 -1.68
C ALA A 47 23.53 5.50 -2.47
N LEU A 48 22.59 6.41 -2.15
CA LEU A 48 21.28 6.50 -2.85
C LEU A 48 21.44 6.88 -4.33
N MET A 49 22.40 7.73 -4.66
CA MET A 49 22.68 8.17 -6.03
C MET A 49 23.61 7.23 -6.80
N GLU A 50 24.08 6.15 -6.17
CA GLU A 50 24.96 5.21 -6.85
C GLU A 50 24.27 4.54 -8.03
N ARG A 51 25.02 4.34 -9.11
CA ARG A 51 24.51 3.79 -10.37
C ARG A 51 24.37 2.28 -10.28
N ILE A 52 23.22 1.77 -10.66
CA ILE A 52 22.89 0.35 -10.77
C ILE A 52 23.06 -0.09 -12.22
N LYS A 53 23.92 -1.08 -12.47
CA LYS A 53 24.27 -1.58 -13.81
C LYS A 53 23.26 -2.64 -14.28
N CYS A 54 22.02 -2.25 -14.50
CA CYS A 54 20.95 -3.11 -14.98
C CYS A 54 20.32 -2.55 -16.24
N ASP A 55 19.60 -3.38 -16.98
CA ASP A 55 18.75 -2.93 -18.07
C ASP A 55 17.74 -1.89 -17.59
N SER A 56 17.43 -0.91 -18.42
CA SER A 56 16.47 0.16 -18.11
C SER A 56 15.06 -0.34 -17.82
N TYR A 57 14.71 -1.50 -18.36
CA TYR A 57 13.42 -2.15 -18.08
C TYR A 57 13.20 -2.42 -16.59
N MET A 58 14.27 -2.60 -15.82
CA MET A 58 14.22 -2.75 -14.37
C MET A 58 13.46 -1.61 -13.66
N LEU A 59 13.42 -0.41 -14.23
CA LEU A 59 12.64 0.71 -13.65
C LEU A 59 11.13 0.40 -13.59
N THR A 60 10.62 -0.47 -14.44
CA THR A 60 9.21 -0.91 -14.36
C THR A 60 8.92 -1.76 -13.12
N PHE A 61 9.97 -2.27 -12.47
CA PHE A 61 9.85 -3.08 -11.27
C PHE A 61 9.81 -2.27 -9.97
N MET A 62 9.88 -0.95 -10.03
CA MET A 62 9.72 -0.10 -8.85
C MET A 62 8.31 -0.18 -8.25
N GLU A 63 7.29 -0.42 -9.09
CA GLU A 63 5.93 -0.64 -8.62
C GLU A 63 5.77 -2.07 -8.08
N PRO A 64 5.18 -2.24 -6.87
CA PRO A 64 4.94 -3.56 -6.31
C PRO A 64 3.84 -4.28 -7.11
N SER A 65 4.20 -5.36 -7.78
CA SER A 65 3.27 -6.22 -8.49
C SER A 65 3.83 -7.64 -8.59
N TYR A 66 2.96 -8.62 -8.81
CA TYR A 66 3.40 -9.97 -9.13
C TYR A 66 4.24 -9.96 -10.42
N ARG A 67 5.34 -10.69 -10.42
CA ARG A 67 6.26 -10.78 -11.57
C ARG A 67 6.04 -12.11 -12.29
N GLY A 68 5.34 -12.07 -13.40
CA GLY A 68 5.18 -13.20 -14.32
C GLY A 68 6.27 -13.26 -15.37
N THR A 69 6.05 -14.10 -16.39
CA THR A 69 6.92 -14.15 -17.58
C THR A 69 6.92 -12.81 -18.33
N LEU A 70 8.05 -12.49 -18.93
CA LEU A 70 8.18 -11.32 -19.80
C LEU A 70 7.88 -11.67 -21.27
N HIS A 71 7.63 -12.94 -21.58
CA HIS A 71 7.42 -13.47 -22.94
C HIS A 71 8.50 -13.01 -23.93
N ASN A 72 9.72 -12.79 -23.45
CA ASN A 72 10.85 -12.32 -24.25
C ASN A 72 12.17 -12.74 -23.62
N ASP A 73 12.72 -13.85 -24.09
CA ASP A 73 13.95 -14.46 -23.55
C ASP A 73 15.15 -13.50 -23.59
N THR A 74 15.30 -12.76 -24.69
CA THR A 74 16.40 -11.78 -24.82
C THR A 74 16.31 -10.69 -23.76
N LEU A 75 15.10 -10.19 -23.45
CA LEU A 75 14.88 -9.21 -22.40
C LEU A 75 15.12 -9.84 -21.03
N THR A 76 14.62 -11.04 -20.81
CA THR A 76 14.83 -11.77 -19.55
C THR A 76 16.31 -12.00 -19.29
N ASP A 77 17.06 -12.44 -20.30
CA ASP A 77 18.52 -12.62 -20.21
C ASP A 77 19.25 -11.29 -19.92
N SER A 78 18.82 -10.19 -20.54
CA SER A 78 19.39 -8.86 -20.28
C SER A 78 19.14 -8.39 -18.83
N ILE A 79 17.94 -8.63 -18.30
CA ILE A 79 17.59 -8.32 -16.90
C ILE A 79 18.36 -9.22 -15.95
N CYS A 80 18.45 -10.52 -16.27
CA CYS A 80 19.05 -11.54 -15.41
C CYS A 80 20.57 -11.66 -15.55
N ASP A 81 21.20 -10.65 -16.14
CA ASP A 81 22.66 -10.56 -16.16
C ASP A 81 23.25 -10.53 -14.76
N ASN A 82 24.29 -11.32 -14.53
CA ASN A 82 24.94 -11.42 -13.23
C ASN A 82 25.50 -10.07 -12.72
N GLY A 83 25.91 -9.19 -13.63
CA GLY A 83 26.40 -7.85 -13.32
C GLY A 83 25.26 -6.98 -12.77
N CYS A 84 24.04 -7.14 -13.28
CA CYS A 84 22.86 -6.47 -12.74
C CYS A 84 22.57 -6.93 -11.29
N GLY A 85 22.45 -8.23 -11.05
CA GLY A 85 22.21 -8.78 -9.71
C GLY A 85 23.28 -8.36 -8.71
N TYR A 86 24.56 -8.41 -9.10
CA TYR A 86 25.66 -7.96 -8.25
C TYR A 86 25.55 -6.45 -7.95
N SER A 87 25.25 -5.62 -8.95
CA SER A 87 25.12 -4.18 -8.78
C SER A 87 23.94 -3.79 -7.88
N LEU A 88 22.79 -4.46 -8.01
CA LEU A 88 21.64 -4.31 -7.12
C LEU A 88 22.00 -4.66 -5.66
N SER A 89 22.70 -5.79 -5.49
CA SER A 89 23.19 -6.25 -4.19
C SER A 89 24.08 -5.20 -3.51
N LEU A 90 25.03 -4.68 -4.24
CA LEU A 90 25.95 -3.65 -3.71
C LEU A 90 25.18 -2.38 -3.33
N TRP A 91 24.31 -1.90 -4.22
CA TRP A 91 23.50 -0.71 -3.96
C TRP A 91 22.65 -0.89 -2.70
N PHE A 92 21.92 -1.99 -2.60
CA PHE A 92 21.02 -2.27 -1.49
C PHE A 92 21.76 -2.34 -0.15
N ASN A 93 22.90 -3.06 -0.12
CA ASN A 93 23.72 -3.16 1.08
C ASN A 93 24.35 -1.82 1.48
N SER A 94 24.83 -1.06 0.49
CA SER A 94 25.41 0.27 0.72
C SER A 94 24.38 1.24 1.30
N VAL A 95 23.15 1.25 0.77
CA VAL A 95 22.07 2.10 1.28
C VAL A 95 21.65 1.67 2.69
N ASN A 96 21.45 0.38 2.93
CA ASN A 96 21.10 -0.11 4.27
C ASN A 96 22.17 0.28 5.32
N GLN A 97 23.43 0.22 4.95
CA GLN A 97 24.53 0.57 5.88
C GLN A 97 24.65 2.07 6.12
N ASN A 98 24.58 2.88 5.08
CA ASN A 98 24.87 4.31 5.16
C ASN A 98 23.64 5.17 5.49
N CYS A 99 22.43 4.63 5.30
CA CYS A 99 21.16 5.33 5.54
C CYS A 99 20.36 4.75 6.73
N ALA A 100 20.99 3.90 7.56
CA ALA A 100 20.34 3.32 8.72
C ALA A 100 19.82 4.42 9.66
N GLY A 101 18.54 4.31 10.07
CA GLY A 101 17.89 5.27 10.97
C GLY A 101 17.39 6.56 10.30
N TYR A 102 17.52 6.68 8.98
CA TYR A 102 16.94 7.79 8.21
C TYR A 102 15.70 7.33 7.45
N ASN A 103 14.75 8.24 7.26
CA ASN A 103 13.51 7.99 6.52
C ASN A 103 13.37 8.98 5.37
N ILE A 104 12.73 8.52 4.29
CA ILE A 104 12.19 9.34 3.20
C ILE A 104 10.70 9.48 3.47
N THR A 105 10.09 10.59 3.09
CA THR A 105 8.66 10.81 3.31
C THR A 105 7.82 9.63 2.76
N GLY A 106 7.13 8.92 3.65
CA GLY A 106 6.30 7.75 3.31
C GLY A 106 7.06 6.50 2.87
N ALA A 107 8.40 6.44 3.08
CA ALA A 107 9.22 5.30 2.67
C ALA A 107 10.49 5.18 3.54
N VAL A 108 11.22 4.10 3.33
CA VAL A 108 12.60 3.94 3.82
C VAL A 108 13.59 4.09 2.67
N PRO A 109 14.82 4.56 2.91
CA PRO A 109 15.82 4.78 1.87
C PRO A 109 16.02 3.58 0.91
N PRO A 110 16.08 2.31 1.37
CA PRO A 110 16.27 1.16 0.48
C PRO A 110 15.00 0.71 -0.27
N MET A 111 13.83 1.37 -0.10
CA MET A 111 12.55 0.88 -0.62
C MET A 111 12.57 0.57 -2.12
N LEU A 112 12.97 1.53 -2.95
CA LEU A 112 12.95 1.35 -4.41
C LEU A 112 13.94 0.26 -4.84
N GLY A 113 15.17 0.31 -4.34
CA GLY A 113 16.16 -0.71 -4.67
C GLY A 113 15.84 -2.08 -4.10
N GLY A 114 15.18 -2.15 -2.95
CA GLY A 114 14.66 -3.40 -2.38
C GLY A 114 13.61 -4.04 -3.29
N ARG A 115 12.69 -3.24 -3.84
CA ARG A 115 11.70 -3.72 -4.83
C ARG A 115 12.36 -4.21 -6.11
N LEU A 116 13.35 -3.48 -6.62
CA LEU A 116 14.11 -3.94 -7.79
C LEU A 116 14.84 -5.24 -7.52
N TRP A 117 15.45 -5.38 -6.33
CA TRP A 117 16.14 -6.61 -5.95
C TRP A 117 15.18 -7.77 -5.79
N ALA A 118 14.05 -7.60 -5.11
CA ALA A 118 13.03 -8.63 -5.01
C ALA A 118 12.57 -9.07 -6.39
N ALA A 119 12.22 -8.13 -7.26
CA ALA A 119 11.78 -8.41 -8.62
C ALA A 119 12.85 -9.08 -9.49
N TYR A 120 14.12 -8.68 -9.37
CA TYR A 120 15.25 -9.35 -10.02
C TYR A 120 15.31 -10.82 -9.59
N ASN A 121 15.34 -11.06 -8.29
CA ASN A 121 15.42 -12.42 -7.76
C ASN A 121 14.23 -13.27 -8.23
N GLU A 122 13.02 -12.71 -8.17
CA GLU A 122 11.81 -13.39 -8.60
C GLU A 122 11.78 -13.67 -10.12
N THR A 123 12.31 -12.79 -10.94
CA THR A 123 12.32 -12.94 -12.40
C THR A 123 13.42 -13.90 -12.86
N CYS A 124 14.53 -13.97 -12.13
CA CYS A 124 15.73 -14.66 -12.59
C CYS A 124 15.92 -16.07 -12.01
N ILE A 125 14.93 -16.61 -11.29
CA ILE A 125 14.94 -18.01 -10.87
C ILE A 125 14.91 -18.89 -12.11
N LYS A 126 15.81 -19.89 -12.16
CA LYS A 126 15.82 -20.90 -13.23
C LYS A 126 15.55 -22.28 -12.64
N ASP A 127 14.76 -23.07 -13.35
CA ASP A 127 14.58 -24.47 -13.02
C ASP A 127 15.92 -25.19 -12.99
N THR A 128 16.21 -25.90 -11.92
CA THR A 128 17.51 -26.55 -11.71
C THR A 128 17.76 -27.75 -12.64
N LYS A 129 16.71 -28.29 -13.26
CA LYS A 129 16.78 -29.45 -14.14
C LYS A 129 16.81 -29.05 -15.61
N THR A 130 15.95 -28.08 -16.00
CA THR A 130 15.81 -27.68 -17.41
C THR A 130 16.66 -26.45 -17.77
N GLY A 131 16.95 -25.59 -16.77
CA GLY A 131 17.62 -24.30 -16.96
C GLY A 131 16.69 -23.20 -17.49
N GLU A 132 15.40 -23.49 -17.68
CA GLU A 132 14.38 -22.52 -18.10
C GLU A 132 14.08 -21.54 -16.99
N TYR A 133 13.61 -20.34 -17.32
CA TYR A 133 13.16 -19.38 -16.32
C TYR A 133 11.88 -19.88 -15.64
N CYS A 134 11.86 -19.84 -14.32
CA CYS A 134 10.73 -20.35 -13.56
C CYS A 134 9.42 -19.61 -13.83
N ASN A 135 9.46 -18.35 -14.22
CA ASN A 135 8.26 -17.62 -14.61
C ASN A 135 7.63 -18.19 -15.88
N ASP A 136 8.44 -18.64 -16.85
CA ASP A 136 7.97 -19.26 -18.09
C ASP A 136 7.41 -20.67 -17.82
N VAL A 137 8.07 -21.42 -16.93
CA VAL A 137 7.56 -22.71 -16.47
C VAL A 137 6.19 -22.56 -15.81
N ILE A 138 6.05 -21.61 -14.88
CA ILE A 138 4.78 -21.35 -14.16
C ILE A 138 3.69 -20.86 -15.12
N ASP A 139 4.02 -20.05 -16.11
CA ASP A 139 3.08 -19.56 -17.13
C ASP A 139 2.49 -20.68 -17.97
N SER A 140 3.19 -21.80 -18.10
CA SER A 140 2.74 -22.98 -18.83
C SER A 140 1.79 -23.89 -18.02
N PHE A 141 1.56 -23.59 -16.73
CA PHE A 141 0.73 -24.42 -15.85
C PHE A 141 -0.74 -24.41 -16.25
N THR A 142 -1.44 -25.44 -15.82
CA THR A 142 -2.89 -25.56 -16.01
C THR A 142 -3.61 -24.39 -15.30
N LEU A 143 -4.44 -23.66 -16.05
CA LEU A 143 -5.28 -22.62 -15.44
C LEU A 143 -6.33 -23.27 -14.55
N VAL A 144 -6.38 -22.83 -13.30
CA VAL A 144 -7.31 -23.33 -12.28
C VAL A 144 -7.98 -22.18 -11.53
N ASP A 145 -9.20 -22.39 -11.07
CA ASP A 145 -9.96 -21.36 -10.34
C ASP A 145 -9.49 -21.19 -8.89
N SER A 146 -8.83 -22.20 -8.33
CA SER A 146 -8.30 -22.15 -6.97
C SER A 146 -7.04 -23.00 -6.82
N ILE A 147 -6.22 -22.67 -5.81
CA ILE A 147 -5.01 -23.44 -5.48
C ILE A 147 -5.33 -24.91 -5.16
N ASP A 148 -6.50 -25.21 -4.60
CA ASP A 148 -6.91 -26.56 -4.26
C ASP A 148 -7.10 -27.45 -5.48
N SER A 149 -7.43 -26.87 -6.64
CA SER A 149 -7.63 -27.55 -7.91
C SER A 149 -6.33 -27.72 -8.72
N MET A 150 -5.22 -27.13 -8.24
CA MET A 150 -3.94 -27.19 -8.94
C MET A 150 -3.37 -28.61 -8.94
N PRO A 151 -2.89 -29.13 -10.09
CA PRO A 151 -2.20 -30.41 -10.14
C PRO A 151 -1.01 -30.45 -9.19
N GLU A 152 -0.86 -31.54 -8.43
CA GLU A 152 0.20 -31.65 -7.44
C GLU A 152 1.61 -31.59 -8.06
N SER A 153 1.77 -32.09 -9.29
CA SER A 153 3.03 -32.00 -10.03
C SER A 153 3.46 -30.57 -10.37
N GLU A 154 2.49 -29.67 -10.58
CA GLU A 154 2.72 -28.25 -10.84
C GLU A 154 2.91 -27.50 -9.52
N MET A 155 2.03 -27.73 -8.53
CA MET A 155 2.10 -27.14 -7.20
C MET A 155 3.42 -27.44 -6.48
N CYS A 156 3.89 -28.68 -6.56
CA CYS A 156 5.13 -29.14 -5.90
C CYS A 156 6.37 -29.01 -6.80
N SER A 157 6.25 -28.34 -7.95
CA SER A 157 7.40 -28.10 -8.80
C SER A 157 8.41 -27.16 -8.13
N TYR A 158 9.69 -27.33 -8.48
CA TYR A 158 10.75 -26.46 -7.96
C TYR A 158 10.43 -24.99 -8.21
N CYS A 159 9.99 -24.65 -9.41
CA CYS A 159 9.72 -23.28 -9.81
C CYS A 159 8.61 -22.62 -8.98
N TYR A 160 7.50 -23.33 -8.74
CA TYR A 160 6.39 -22.79 -7.97
C TYR A 160 6.74 -22.58 -6.51
N VAL A 161 7.36 -23.59 -5.90
CA VAL A 161 7.80 -23.56 -4.50
C VAL A 161 8.84 -22.47 -4.27
N GLU A 162 9.92 -22.45 -5.06
CA GLU A 162 11.01 -21.48 -4.88
C GLU A 162 10.54 -20.05 -5.15
N ARG A 163 9.63 -19.88 -6.11
CA ARG A 163 9.02 -18.58 -6.38
C ARG A 163 8.30 -18.02 -5.14
N LEU A 164 7.43 -18.80 -4.51
CA LEU A 164 6.68 -18.38 -3.31
C LEU A 164 7.62 -18.15 -2.13
N GLN A 165 8.61 -19.01 -1.93
CA GLN A 165 9.60 -18.85 -0.88
C GLN A 165 10.47 -17.62 -1.10
N MET A 166 10.82 -17.29 -2.35
CA MET A 166 11.57 -16.08 -2.70
C MET A 166 10.79 -14.82 -2.34
N MET A 167 9.50 -14.80 -2.66
CA MET A 167 8.60 -13.68 -2.28
C MET A 167 8.53 -13.54 -0.75
N GLN A 168 8.43 -14.63 -0.02
CA GLN A 168 8.34 -14.63 1.45
C GLN A 168 9.62 -14.12 2.13
N ARG A 169 10.80 -14.29 1.53
CA ARG A 169 12.10 -13.91 2.15
C ARG A 169 12.34 -12.42 2.29
N THR A 170 11.49 -11.56 1.71
CA THR A 170 11.75 -10.11 1.68
C THR A 170 10.46 -9.31 1.85
N PRO A 171 10.50 -8.19 2.63
CA PRO A 171 9.36 -7.30 2.77
C PRO A 171 9.17 -6.36 1.55
N TYR A 172 10.01 -6.47 0.54
CA TYR A 172 9.94 -5.66 -0.68
C TYR A 172 9.19 -6.34 -1.83
N SER A 173 8.83 -7.61 -1.66
CA SER A 173 7.93 -8.35 -2.55
C SER A 173 6.47 -8.04 -2.27
N VAL A 174 5.57 -8.60 -3.10
CA VAL A 174 4.10 -8.52 -2.90
C VAL A 174 3.55 -9.66 -2.04
N TYR A 175 4.39 -10.25 -1.19
CA TYR A 175 3.98 -11.34 -0.31
C TYR A 175 3.06 -10.81 0.81
N ASP A 176 1.78 -11.15 0.72
CA ASP A 176 0.69 -10.75 1.60
C ASP A 176 -0.05 -11.96 2.21
N GLU A 177 -1.20 -11.75 2.82
CA GLU A 177 -2.03 -12.81 3.40
C GLU A 177 -2.49 -13.85 2.37
N TYR A 178 -2.72 -13.43 1.13
CA TYR A 178 -3.07 -14.34 0.05
C TYR A 178 -1.91 -15.29 -0.24
N TYR A 179 -0.71 -14.76 -0.51
CA TYR A 179 0.47 -15.59 -0.78
C TYR A 179 0.93 -16.40 0.43
N GLN A 180 0.71 -15.90 1.64
CA GLN A 180 0.92 -16.68 2.86
C GLN A 180 0.05 -17.93 2.88
N THR A 181 -1.24 -17.76 2.57
CA THR A 181 -2.18 -18.90 2.51
C THR A 181 -1.79 -19.90 1.43
N VAL A 182 -1.42 -19.39 0.25
CA VAL A 182 -0.94 -20.22 -0.86
C VAL A 182 0.31 -21.02 -0.45
N LEU A 183 1.32 -20.36 0.15
CA LEU A 183 2.56 -21.03 0.57
C LEU A 183 2.32 -22.06 1.67
N LYS A 184 1.42 -21.81 2.63
CA LYS A 184 1.01 -22.79 3.64
C LYS A 184 0.40 -24.03 2.98
N THR A 185 -0.54 -23.84 2.05
CA THR A 185 -1.16 -24.94 1.30
C THR A 185 -0.11 -25.76 0.53
N VAL A 186 0.84 -25.08 -0.12
CA VAL A 186 1.94 -25.75 -0.84
C VAL A 186 2.81 -26.56 0.13
N HIS A 187 3.18 -25.99 1.28
CA HIS A 187 3.97 -26.71 2.29
C HIS A 187 3.23 -27.98 2.79
N GLU A 188 1.94 -27.86 3.10
CA GLU A 188 1.13 -28.99 3.57
C GLU A 188 1.03 -30.09 2.51
N ARG A 189 0.69 -29.74 1.27
CA ARG A 189 0.46 -30.72 0.20
C ARG A 189 1.74 -31.33 -0.34
N CYS A 190 2.83 -30.59 -0.33
CA CYS A 190 4.12 -31.04 -0.86
C CYS A 190 5.06 -31.60 0.23
N GLY A 191 4.60 -31.71 1.49
CA GLY A 191 5.41 -32.19 2.60
C GLY A 191 6.63 -31.31 2.89
N LEU A 192 6.52 -30.01 2.69
CA LEU A 192 7.60 -29.05 2.89
C LEU A 192 7.48 -28.33 4.24
N THR A 193 8.58 -27.80 4.71
CA THR A 193 8.65 -26.98 5.93
C THR A 193 9.45 -25.71 5.68
N GLY A 194 9.14 -24.65 6.42
CA GLY A 194 9.85 -23.37 6.30
C GLY A 194 8.99 -22.21 6.77
N PRO A 195 9.53 -20.99 6.78
CA PRO A 195 8.80 -19.81 7.17
C PRO A 195 7.68 -19.52 6.15
N THR A 196 6.51 -19.15 6.67
CA THR A 196 5.37 -18.71 5.87
C THR A 196 4.83 -17.38 6.34
N ASP A 197 5.37 -16.83 7.43
CA ASP A 197 4.92 -15.55 7.98
C ASP A 197 5.21 -14.41 7.02
N ILE A 198 4.32 -13.40 7.04
CA ILE A 198 4.52 -12.18 6.25
C ILE A 198 5.71 -11.43 6.84
N PRO A 199 6.73 -11.08 6.04
CA PRO A 199 7.86 -10.29 6.52
C PRO A 199 7.38 -8.94 7.09
N PRO A 200 7.96 -8.48 8.21
CA PRO A 200 7.57 -7.19 8.77
C PRO A 200 7.81 -6.06 7.76
N SER A 201 6.85 -5.13 7.69
CA SER A 201 6.99 -3.95 6.81
C SER A 201 8.32 -3.23 7.09
N PRO A 202 9.07 -2.85 6.05
CA PRO A 202 10.27 -2.03 6.23
C PRO A 202 9.93 -0.59 6.66
N ILE A 203 8.67 -0.17 6.47
CA ILE A 203 8.17 1.11 6.97
C ILE A 203 7.69 0.87 8.40
N THR A 204 8.43 1.41 9.36
CA THR A 204 7.89 1.59 10.70
C THR A 204 6.93 2.77 10.62
N LEU A 205 5.65 2.49 10.48
CA LEU A 205 4.66 3.54 10.73
C LEU A 205 4.92 4.03 12.16
N PRO A 206 4.96 5.35 12.41
CA PRO A 206 4.90 5.84 13.78
C PRO A 206 3.72 5.12 14.43
N GLU A 207 3.95 4.61 15.63
CA GLU A 207 2.88 4.00 16.44
C GLU A 207 1.69 4.92 16.30
N GLN A 208 0.59 4.38 15.80
CA GLN A 208 -0.58 5.18 15.48
C GLN A 208 -0.95 5.85 16.79
N GLU A 209 -0.64 7.14 16.94
CA GLU A 209 -1.05 7.89 18.13
C GLU A 209 -2.52 7.59 18.29
N GLU A 210 -2.91 7.13 19.48
CA GLU A 210 -4.30 6.84 19.77
C GLU A 210 -5.15 8.01 19.26
N PRO A 211 -6.23 7.76 18.51
CA PRO A 211 -7.00 8.84 17.90
C PRO A 211 -7.29 9.89 18.96
N ILE A 212 -6.77 11.10 18.77
CA ILE A 212 -6.94 12.19 19.74
C ILE A 212 -8.41 12.61 19.67
N CYS A 213 -9.18 12.22 20.67
CA CYS A 213 -10.51 12.78 20.83
C CYS A 213 -10.39 14.19 21.39
N LEU A 214 -10.73 15.18 20.58
CA LEU A 214 -10.65 16.60 20.97
C LEU A 214 -11.49 16.95 22.18
N SER A 215 -12.58 16.23 22.46
CA SER A 215 -13.39 16.42 23.66
C SER A 215 -12.79 15.77 24.91
N GLY A 216 -11.90 14.78 24.75
CA GLY A 216 -11.41 13.92 25.83
C GLY A 216 -12.47 13.02 26.47
N THR A 217 -13.69 12.97 25.91
CA THR A 217 -14.84 12.30 26.52
C THR A 217 -15.15 11.00 25.80
N LYS A 218 -15.36 9.92 26.56
CA LYS A 218 -15.82 8.61 26.05
C LYS A 218 -17.19 8.28 26.63
N LEU A 219 -17.99 7.54 25.86
CA LEU A 219 -19.27 6.98 26.27
C LEU A 219 -19.21 5.46 26.12
N THR A 220 -19.65 4.73 27.13
CA THR A 220 -19.89 3.29 27.01
C THR A 220 -21.32 3.07 26.56
N THR A 221 -21.52 2.39 25.44
CA THR A 221 -22.84 2.14 24.85
C THR A 221 -23.63 1.11 25.65
N VAL A 222 -24.95 1.23 25.58
CA VAL A 222 -25.91 0.27 26.17
C VAL A 222 -26.79 -0.35 25.07
N GLU A 223 -27.51 -1.40 25.41
CA GLU A 223 -28.44 -2.04 24.48
C GLU A 223 -29.56 -1.07 24.07
N GLY A 224 -29.79 -0.94 22.78
CA GLY A 224 -30.79 -0.02 22.20
C GLY A 224 -30.23 1.33 21.77
N ASP A 225 -28.95 1.59 21.99
CA ASP A 225 -28.31 2.81 21.50
C ASP A 225 -28.29 2.89 19.98
N THR A 226 -28.47 4.11 19.48
CA THR A 226 -28.32 4.49 18.08
C THR A 226 -27.43 5.73 17.99
N CYS A 227 -26.87 6.04 16.80
CA CYS A 227 -26.13 7.28 16.64
C CYS A 227 -26.98 8.50 17.03
N ASP A 228 -28.28 8.49 16.69
CA ASP A 228 -29.17 9.60 16.97
C ASP A 228 -29.51 9.72 18.45
N SER A 229 -29.77 8.61 19.16
CA SER A 229 -30.05 8.64 20.59
C SER A 229 -28.86 9.19 21.40
N ILE A 230 -27.65 8.74 21.06
CA ILE A 230 -26.43 9.21 21.70
C ILE A 230 -26.19 10.68 21.35
N ALA A 231 -26.35 11.05 20.08
CA ALA A 231 -26.12 12.41 19.61
C ALA A 231 -27.06 13.41 20.27
N GLN A 232 -28.35 13.10 20.32
CA GLN A 232 -29.36 13.94 20.98
C GLN A 232 -29.10 14.12 22.48
N THR A 233 -28.76 13.03 23.17
CA THR A 233 -28.49 13.06 24.60
C THR A 233 -27.28 13.92 24.95
N ASN A 234 -26.28 13.95 24.08
CA ASN A 234 -25.01 14.64 24.34
C ASN A 234 -24.82 15.95 23.55
N GLY A 235 -25.84 16.40 22.81
CA GLY A 235 -25.78 17.63 22.02
C GLY A 235 -24.76 17.58 20.88
N LEU A 236 -24.68 16.43 20.18
CA LEU A 236 -23.71 16.15 19.13
C LEU A 236 -24.39 16.01 17.77
N SER A 237 -23.58 15.98 16.72
CA SER A 237 -23.99 15.48 15.41
C SER A 237 -23.85 13.95 15.34
N SER A 238 -24.92 13.23 14.93
CA SER A 238 -24.85 11.79 14.68
C SER A 238 -23.79 11.44 13.64
N ALA A 239 -23.65 12.27 12.59
CA ALA A 239 -22.63 12.09 11.58
C ALA A 239 -21.20 12.24 12.17
N ALA A 240 -20.96 13.25 13.01
CA ALA A 240 -19.67 13.41 13.66
C ALA A 240 -19.36 12.26 14.64
N LEU A 241 -20.36 11.75 15.35
CA LEU A 241 -20.22 10.57 16.21
C LEU A 241 -19.80 9.35 15.36
N TYR A 242 -20.49 9.09 14.25
CA TYR A 242 -20.16 8.00 13.36
C TYR A 242 -18.74 8.16 12.76
N MET A 243 -18.42 9.32 12.22
CA MET A 243 -17.11 9.61 11.60
C MET A 243 -15.94 9.43 12.57
N GLY A 244 -16.14 9.73 13.85
CA GLY A 244 -15.10 9.57 14.86
C GLY A 244 -14.96 8.14 15.41
N ASN A 245 -15.86 7.19 15.04
CA ASN A 245 -15.91 5.84 15.57
C ASN A 245 -16.20 4.79 14.50
N GLN A 246 -15.74 5.00 13.25
CA GLN A 246 -16.02 4.11 12.11
C GLN A 246 -15.45 2.70 12.28
N ASP A 247 -14.44 2.54 13.09
CA ASP A 247 -13.81 1.27 13.45
C ASP A 247 -14.67 0.44 14.41
N GLN A 248 -15.62 1.06 15.11
CA GLN A 248 -16.47 0.43 16.12
C GLN A 248 -17.95 0.43 15.76
N ILE A 249 -18.44 1.44 15.02
CA ILE A 249 -19.83 1.58 14.61
C ILE A 249 -20.00 1.12 13.16
N TYR A 250 -20.58 -0.05 12.95
CA TYR A 250 -20.91 -0.57 11.62
C TYR A 250 -22.34 -0.24 11.18
N ASN A 251 -23.22 0.04 12.12
CA ASN A 251 -24.64 0.34 11.87
C ASN A 251 -25.15 1.36 12.89
N CYS A 252 -25.47 2.57 12.44
CA CYS A 252 -25.97 3.64 13.27
C CYS A 252 -27.38 3.41 13.85
N SER A 253 -28.18 2.57 13.20
CA SER A 253 -29.53 2.23 13.70
C SER A 253 -29.53 1.18 14.81
N LYS A 254 -28.39 0.51 15.01
CA LYS A 254 -28.21 -0.50 16.06
C LYS A 254 -26.75 -0.57 16.44
N ILE A 255 -26.39 0.06 17.56
CA ILE A 255 -25.03 0.03 18.11
C ILE A 255 -24.95 -1.10 19.15
N GLU A 256 -23.86 -1.88 19.11
CA GLU A 256 -23.64 -2.94 20.09
C GLU A 256 -23.39 -2.33 21.50
N ALA A 257 -23.84 -3.01 22.53
CA ALA A 257 -23.60 -2.59 23.91
C ALA A 257 -22.12 -2.81 24.31
N ASN A 258 -21.65 -2.03 25.28
CA ASN A 258 -20.30 -2.09 25.86
C ASN A 258 -19.17 -1.63 24.92
N LEU A 259 -19.46 -0.90 23.85
CA LEU A 259 -18.45 -0.19 23.07
C LEU A 259 -18.05 1.11 23.80
N ASN A 260 -16.77 1.47 23.73
CA ASN A 260 -16.25 2.73 24.24
C ASN A 260 -16.06 3.73 23.11
N LEU A 261 -17.11 4.50 22.82
CA LEU A 261 -17.12 5.47 21.75
C LEU A 261 -16.51 6.80 22.20
N TRP A 262 -15.76 7.41 21.29
CA TRP A 262 -15.33 8.79 21.45
C TRP A 262 -16.48 9.74 21.12
N LEU A 263 -16.79 10.65 22.05
CA LEU A 263 -17.77 11.70 21.78
C LEU A 263 -17.07 12.88 21.10
N PRO A 264 -17.53 13.37 19.93
CA PRO A 264 -17.03 14.61 19.35
C PRO A 264 -17.33 15.82 20.25
N LEU A 265 -16.77 16.98 19.93
CA LEU A 265 -17.13 18.21 20.60
C LEU A 265 -18.64 18.48 20.42
N PRO A 266 -19.33 18.94 21.47
CA PRO A 266 -20.74 19.27 21.35
C PRO A 266 -20.97 20.42 20.37
N CYS A 267 -22.06 20.35 19.63
CA CYS A 267 -22.47 21.38 18.69
C CYS A 267 -23.13 22.53 19.45
N GLY A 268 -22.92 23.77 18.99
CA GLY A 268 -23.63 24.93 19.53
C GLY A 268 -25.14 24.86 19.26
N GLN A 269 -25.51 24.21 18.15
CA GLN A 269 -26.89 23.96 17.74
C GLN A 269 -26.95 22.66 16.96
N THR A 270 -27.99 21.85 17.19
CA THR A 270 -28.28 20.64 16.41
C THR A 270 -29.63 20.79 15.72
N TYR A 271 -29.77 20.16 14.55
CA TYR A 271 -30.99 20.11 13.78
C TYR A 271 -31.35 18.67 13.46
N VAL A 272 -32.59 18.30 13.67
CA VAL A 272 -33.09 16.96 13.33
C VAL A 272 -33.71 17.02 11.92
N LEU A 273 -33.12 16.28 10.98
CA LEU A 273 -33.57 16.24 9.59
C LEU A 273 -35.03 15.85 9.48
N GLN A 274 -35.77 16.59 8.65
CA GLN A 274 -37.15 16.31 8.31
C GLN A 274 -37.24 15.77 6.85
N PRO A 275 -38.31 15.04 6.48
CA PRO A 275 -38.54 14.70 5.11
C PRO A 275 -38.48 15.92 4.19
N ASP A 276 -37.86 15.76 3.03
CA ASP A 276 -37.70 16.80 2.00
C ASP A 276 -36.78 18.00 2.39
N ASP A 277 -36.01 17.89 3.46
CA ASP A 277 -35.05 18.91 3.81
C ASP A 277 -33.97 19.06 2.74
N THR A 278 -33.60 20.31 2.51
CA THR A 278 -32.46 20.75 1.69
C THR A 278 -31.52 21.60 2.52
N CYS A 279 -30.28 21.78 2.08
CA CYS A 279 -29.38 22.67 2.80
C CYS A 279 -29.97 24.07 2.98
N THR A 280 -30.64 24.59 1.96
CA THR A 280 -31.26 25.93 2.02
C THR A 280 -32.42 25.98 3.00
N SER A 281 -33.28 24.94 3.09
CA SER A 281 -34.37 24.88 4.06
C SER A 281 -33.85 24.86 5.50
N ILE A 282 -32.80 24.07 5.74
CA ILE A 282 -32.17 23.97 7.06
C ILE A 282 -31.47 25.27 7.45
N GLU A 283 -30.70 25.88 6.55
CA GLU A 283 -30.04 27.17 6.79
C GLU A 283 -31.08 28.27 7.13
N SER A 284 -32.19 28.29 6.40
CA SER A 284 -33.28 29.24 6.69
C SER A 284 -33.94 28.96 8.06
N ALA A 285 -34.22 27.69 8.39
CA ALA A 285 -34.83 27.31 9.66
C ALA A 285 -33.92 27.58 10.87
N THR A 286 -32.62 27.50 10.68
CA THR A 286 -31.61 27.68 11.76
C THR A 286 -31.00 29.07 11.77
N SER A 287 -31.45 29.98 10.90
CA SER A 287 -30.92 31.34 10.74
C SER A 287 -29.42 31.38 10.37
N LEU A 288 -28.93 30.37 9.68
CA LEU A 288 -27.59 30.32 9.11
C LEU A 288 -27.53 31.05 7.76
N GLN A 289 -26.36 31.54 7.38
CA GLN A 289 -26.11 32.04 6.05
C GLN A 289 -25.98 30.92 5.03
N VAL A 290 -26.23 31.25 3.76
CA VAL A 290 -26.07 30.27 2.66
C VAL A 290 -24.64 29.74 2.61
N GLY A 291 -24.47 28.45 2.77
CA GLY A 291 -23.17 27.75 2.77
C GLY A 291 -22.63 27.42 4.18
N ASP A 292 -23.17 28.04 5.24
CA ASP A 292 -22.70 27.80 6.62
C ASP A 292 -22.95 26.35 7.06
N LEU A 293 -24.10 25.78 6.68
CA LEU A 293 -24.42 24.39 7.03
C LEU A 293 -23.32 23.44 6.55
N ARG A 294 -22.84 23.59 5.33
CA ARG A 294 -21.77 22.78 4.77
C ARG A 294 -20.40 23.12 5.35
N ALA A 295 -20.17 24.40 5.67
CA ALA A 295 -18.92 24.83 6.32
C ALA A 295 -18.74 24.18 7.69
N PHE A 296 -19.84 24.04 8.46
CA PHE A 296 -19.85 23.36 9.76
C PHE A 296 -19.93 21.84 9.65
N ASN A 297 -20.36 21.30 8.50
CA ASN A 297 -20.55 19.88 8.26
C ASN A 297 -19.85 19.46 6.95
N PRO A 298 -18.52 19.33 6.92
CA PRO A 298 -17.75 19.07 5.70
C PRO A 298 -18.09 17.73 5.01
N TRP A 299 -18.79 16.84 5.69
CA TRP A 299 -19.29 15.58 5.13
C TRP A 299 -20.51 15.75 4.22
N ILE A 300 -21.21 16.90 4.28
CA ILE A 300 -22.33 17.20 3.39
C ILE A 300 -21.82 17.50 1.98
N SER A 301 -22.36 16.78 0.99
CA SER A 301 -21.99 16.97 -0.42
C SER A 301 -22.31 18.39 -0.92
N PHE A 302 -21.64 18.80 -1.99
CA PHE A 302 -21.90 20.12 -2.58
C PHE A 302 -23.36 20.27 -3.06
N ALA A 303 -23.93 19.17 -3.58
CA ALA A 303 -25.32 19.13 -4.06
C ALA A 303 -26.33 18.94 -2.92
N CYS A 304 -25.92 18.71 -1.68
CA CYS A 304 -26.78 18.39 -0.55
C CYS A 304 -27.67 17.14 -0.73
N ASP A 305 -27.24 16.22 -1.57
CA ASP A 305 -27.98 15.00 -1.92
C ASP A 305 -27.71 13.82 -0.98
N ASN A 306 -26.81 14.00 -0.03
CA ASN A 306 -26.47 13.00 1.00
C ASN A 306 -27.08 13.31 2.38
N LEU A 307 -28.10 14.15 2.46
CA LEU A 307 -28.92 14.33 3.64
C LEU A 307 -29.93 13.17 3.72
N HIS A 308 -29.73 12.26 4.63
CA HIS A 308 -30.62 11.10 4.83
C HIS A 308 -31.19 11.09 6.23
N ILE A 309 -32.48 10.80 6.33
CA ILE A 309 -33.13 10.48 7.60
C ILE A 309 -32.78 9.03 7.90
N ALA A 310 -32.26 8.76 9.09
CA ALA A 310 -31.91 7.42 9.57
C ALA A 310 -33.16 6.61 9.94
#